data_eca8691d4c43edfd047cfeb4f342cc04
#
_entry.id   eca8691d4c43edfd047cfeb4f342cc04
#
_cell.length_a   1.000
_cell.length_b   1.000
_cell.length_c   1.000
_cell.angle_alpha   90.00
_cell.angle_beta   90.00
_cell.angle_gamma   90.00
#
_symmetry.space_group_name_H-M   'P 1'
#
loop_
_entity.id
_entity.type
_entity.pdbx_description
1 polymer ?
#
loop_
_entity_poly.entity_id
_entity_poly.type
_entity_poly.pdbx_seq_one_letter_code
_entity_poly.pdbx_strand_id
1 'polypeptide(L)'
;MSRVAVTTEDGRNAGHFDWDKAGRWSDRDVNGNGSGGAGRGEAVMLTAGGKWVLEHWTYWQGQRCSYEWITAEEAHAWLLRNGETEAVEEYFGDQPEEVDRRAGRPEIGGRVTISLGTGNLGRVDAWAQAEGISRAEWVRRAVEAAVMQHAADELAAR
;
A
#
# COMPACT_ATOMS: atom_id res chain seq x y z
N MET A 1 -34.43 -1.31 19.77
CA MET A 1 -33.54 -2.48 19.53
C MET A 1 -33.90 -3.08 18.18
N SER A 2 -33.14 -2.75 17.15
CA SER A 2 -33.39 -3.24 15.79
C SER A 2 -32.48 -4.44 15.53
N ARG A 3 -33.01 -5.66 15.82
CA ARG A 3 -32.29 -6.90 15.52
C ARG A 3 -32.38 -7.20 14.03
N VAL A 4 -31.23 -7.36 13.40
CA VAL A 4 -31.09 -7.69 11.99
C VAL A 4 -30.48 -9.06 11.84
N ALA A 5 -31.09 -9.90 11.01
CA ALA A 5 -30.56 -11.22 10.69
C ALA A 5 -29.43 -11.11 9.66
N VAL A 6 -28.37 -11.85 9.91
CA VAL A 6 -27.26 -12.02 8.96
C VAL A 6 -27.45 -13.35 8.24
N THR A 7 -27.31 -13.34 6.93
CA THR A 7 -27.44 -14.55 6.11
C THR A 7 -26.07 -14.95 5.55
N THR A 8 -25.89 -16.23 5.35
CA THR A 8 -24.80 -16.76 4.53
C THR A 8 -25.09 -16.53 3.06
N GLU A 9 -24.08 -16.69 2.20
CA GLU A 9 -24.19 -16.64 0.74
C GLU A 9 -25.29 -17.59 0.20
N ASP A 10 -25.52 -18.74 0.88
CA ASP A 10 -26.60 -19.69 0.60
C ASP A 10 -27.98 -19.24 1.09
N GLY A 11 -28.12 -18.04 1.66
CA GLY A 11 -29.37 -17.51 2.22
C GLY A 11 -29.79 -18.12 3.57
N ARG A 12 -28.93 -18.88 4.24
CA ARG A 12 -29.19 -19.44 5.57
C ARG A 12 -28.94 -18.39 6.65
N ASN A 13 -29.73 -18.42 7.73
CA ASN A 13 -29.51 -17.55 8.87
C ASN A 13 -28.18 -17.91 9.57
N ALA A 14 -27.26 -16.97 9.60
CA ALA A 14 -25.93 -17.09 10.23
C ALA A 14 -25.85 -16.35 11.59
N GLY A 15 -26.97 -15.83 12.09
CA GLY A 15 -27.04 -15.10 13.33
C GLY A 15 -27.78 -13.78 13.21
N HIS A 16 -27.61 -12.93 14.21
CA HIS A 16 -28.19 -11.59 14.23
C HIS A 16 -27.28 -10.62 14.99
N PHE A 17 -27.43 -9.33 14.74
CA PHE A 17 -26.79 -8.26 15.50
C PHE A 17 -27.78 -7.13 15.79
N ASP A 18 -27.41 -6.22 16.70
CA ASP A 18 -28.20 -5.03 17.02
C ASP A 18 -27.70 -3.88 16.14
N TRP A 19 -28.51 -3.51 15.16
CA TRP A 19 -28.17 -2.49 14.16
C TRP A 19 -27.96 -1.11 14.82
N ASP A 20 -28.73 -0.77 15.84
CA ASP A 20 -28.66 0.52 16.54
C ASP A 20 -27.31 0.72 17.29
N LYS A 21 -26.56 -0.36 17.52
CA LYS A 21 -25.28 -0.35 18.25
C LYS A 21 -24.06 -0.59 17.37
N ALA A 22 -24.27 -0.74 16.08
CA ALA A 22 -23.18 -0.99 15.15
C ALA A 22 -22.62 0.32 14.59
N GLY A 23 -21.30 0.44 14.51
CA GLY A 23 -20.64 1.44 13.67
C GLY A 23 -20.96 1.15 12.21
N ARG A 24 -21.14 2.17 11.37
CA ARG A 24 -21.51 1.99 9.96
C ARG A 24 -20.82 2.97 9.05
N TRP A 25 -20.19 2.46 8.02
CA TRP A 25 -19.55 3.21 6.93
C TRP A 25 -20.20 2.80 5.62
N SER A 26 -20.57 3.77 4.78
CA SER A 26 -21.35 3.51 3.57
C SER A 26 -20.67 4.10 2.35
N ASP A 27 -20.72 3.40 1.23
CA ASP A 27 -20.28 3.85 -0.09
C ASP A 27 -21.16 4.95 -0.70
N ARG A 28 -22.11 5.48 0.09
CA ARG A 28 -23.07 6.47 -0.35
C ARG A 28 -22.39 7.82 -0.57
N ASP A 29 -22.51 8.37 -1.78
CA ASP A 29 -22.06 9.71 -2.11
C ASP A 29 -22.90 10.81 -1.39
N VAL A 30 -22.50 12.07 -1.55
CA VAL A 30 -23.20 13.25 -0.99
C VAL A 30 -24.66 13.38 -1.46
N ASN A 31 -25.03 12.74 -2.55
CA ASN A 31 -26.39 12.72 -3.11
C ASN A 31 -27.20 11.49 -2.64
N GLY A 32 -26.59 10.63 -1.83
CA GLY A 32 -27.21 9.42 -1.32
C GLY A 32 -27.22 8.24 -2.28
N ASN A 33 -26.42 8.32 -3.36
CA ASN A 33 -26.24 7.21 -4.30
C ASN A 33 -25.02 6.38 -3.90
N GLY A 34 -25.11 5.08 -3.99
CA GLY A 34 -23.98 4.18 -3.81
C GLY A 34 -23.23 3.89 -5.10
N SER A 35 -22.11 3.18 -4.97
CA SER A 35 -21.23 2.81 -6.08
C SER A 35 -21.93 1.98 -7.17
N GLY A 36 -23.04 1.30 -6.82
CA GLY A 36 -23.84 0.48 -7.74
C GLY A 36 -24.87 1.26 -8.56
N GLY A 37 -24.91 2.61 -8.47
CA GLY A 37 -25.90 3.46 -9.12
C GLY A 37 -27.16 3.69 -8.29
N ALA A 38 -28.13 4.42 -8.85
CA ALA A 38 -29.28 4.96 -8.13
C ALA A 38 -30.02 3.93 -7.23
N GLY A 39 -29.97 4.17 -5.93
CA GLY A 39 -30.83 3.50 -4.95
C GLY A 39 -30.33 2.15 -4.41
N ARG A 40 -29.09 1.78 -4.61
CA ARG A 40 -28.45 0.61 -3.99
C ARG A 40 -26.95 0.82 -3.82
N GLY A 41 -26.34 0.08 -2.90
CA GLY A 41 -24.90 0.11 -2.64
C GLY A 41 -24.53 -0.79 -1.47
N GLU A 42 -23.38 -0.54 -0.92
CA GLU A 42 -22.80 -1.32 0.16
C GLU A 42 -22.53 -0.44 1.39
N ALA A 43 -22.45 -1.08 2.55
CA ALA A 43 -21.90 -0.49 3.76
C ALA A 43 -21.23 -1.58 4.59
N VAL A 44 -20.15 -1.24 5.24
CA VAL A 44 -19.51 -2.10 6.24
C VAL A 44 -19.94 -1.65 7.62
N MET A 45 -20.20 -2.60 8.50
CA MET A 45 -20.62 -2.36 9.86
C MET A 45 -19.75 -3.12 10.85
N LEU A 46 -19.44 -2.50 11.98
CA LEU A 46 -18.80 -3.17 13.11
C LEU A 46 -19.83 -3.32 14.25
N THR A 47 -20.15 -4.55 14.59
CA THR A 47 -21.11 -4.85 15.66
C THR A 47 -20.51 -4.56 17.02
N ALA A 48 -21.36 -4.36 18.04
CA ALA A 48 -20.93 -4.23 19.43
C ALA A 48 -20.12 -5.45 19.95
N GLY A 49 -20.24 -6.59 19.29
CA GLY A 49 -19.48 -7.82 19.60
C GLY A 49 -18.14 -7.91 18.83
N GLY A 50 -17.74 -6.88 18.10
CA GLY A 50 -16.48 -6.84 17.36
C GLY A 50 -16.45 -7.67 16.07
N LYS A 51 -17.61 -8.03 15.51
CA LYS A 51 -17.70 -8.73 14.23
C LYS A 51 -18.04 -7.76 13.11
N TRP A 52 -17.44 -7.99 11.95
CA TRP A 52 -17.69 -7.21 10.75
C TRP A 52 -18.84 -7.79 9.93
N VAL A 53 -19.68 -6.90 9.39
CA VAL A 53 -20.84 -7.21 8.55
C VAL A 53 -20.78 -6.36 7.30
N LEU A 54 -21.02 -6.96 6.14
CA LEU A 54 -21.29 -6.25 4.90
C LEU A 54 -22.82 -6.13 4.73
N GLU A 55 -23.28 -4.92 4.55
CA GLU A 55 -24.66 -4.60 4.21
C GLU A 55 -24.74 -4.31 2.71
N HIS A 56 -25.64 -5.00 2.01
CA HIS A 56 -26.08 -4.59 0.67
C HIS A 56 -27.41 -3.85 0.85
N TRP A 57 -27.37 -2.53 0.82
CA TRP A 57 -28.56 -1.71 1.01
C TRP A 57 -29.23 -1.37 -0.32
N THR A 58 -30.57 -1.19 -0.27
CA THR A 58 -31.37 -0.82 -1.43
C THR A 58 -32.59 0.00 -1.01
N TYR A 59 -32.99 0.94 -1.86
CA TYR A 59 -34.26 1.68 -1.76
C TYR A 59 -35.31 1.21 -2.75
N TRP A 60 -35.01 0.20 -3.54
CA TRP A 60 -35.95 -0.28 -4.53
C TRP A 60 -37.10 -1.01 -3.87
N GLN A 61 -38.34 -0.62 -4.25
CA GLN A 61 -39.55 -1.28 -3.75
C GLN A 61 -39.52 -2.77 -4.06
N GLY A 62 -39.84 -3.57 -3.03
CA GLY A 62 -39.85 -5.03 -3.13
C GLY A 62 -38.49 -5.72 -2.93
N GLN A 63 -37.40 -4.97 -2.83
CA GLN A 63 -36.09 -5.50 -2.44
C GLN A 63 -35.82 -5.19 -0.96
N ARG A 64 -35.07 -6.07 -0.31
CA ARG A 64 -34.65 -5.89 1.08
C ARG A 64 -33.14 -5.78 1.14
N CYS A 65 -32.63 -5.01 2.11
CA CYS A 65 -31.22 -5.03 2.47
C CYS A 65 -30.85 -6.44 2.93
N SER A 66 -29.68 -6.89 2.55
CA SER A 66 -29.10 -8.15 3.00
C SER A 66 -27.82 -7.88 3.78
N TYR A 67 -27.47 -8.78 4.69
CA TYR A 67 -26.35 -8.65 5.61
C TYR A 67 -25.59 -9.95 5.66
N GLU A 68 -24.26 -9.89 5.51
CA GLU A 68 -23.39 -11.06 5.60
C GLU A 68 -22.19 -10.80 6.51
N TRP A 69 -21.71 -11.86 7.19
CA TRP A 69 -20.50 -11.77 7.97
C TRP A 69 -19.29 -11.73 7.04
N ILE A 70 -18.41 -10.78 7.29
CA ILE A 70 -17.14 -10.66 6.58
C ILE A 70 -15.97 -10.74 7.56
N THR A 71 -14.81 -11.06 7.05
CA THR A 71 -13.56 -11.06 7.82
C THR A 71 -13.07 -9.64 8.08
N ALA A 72 -12.16 -9.48 9.05
CA ALA A 72 -11.52 -8.20 9.30
C ALA A 72 -10.68 -7.72 8.09
N GLU A 73 -10.09 -8.64 7.35
CA GLU A 73 -9.31 -8.32 6.14
C GLU A 73 -10.20 -7.77 5.02
N GLU A 74 -11.37 -8.37 4.82
CA GLU A 74 -12.37 -7.89 3.84
C GLU A 74 -12.92 -6.52 4.23
N ALA A 75 -13.21 -6.30 5.51
CA ALA A 75 -13.65 -5.01 6.04
C ALA A 75 -12.58 -3.93 5.84
N HIS A 76 -11.32 -4.24 6.15
CA HIS A 76 -10.19 -3.34 5.93
C HIS A 76 -10.04 -2.95 4.46
N ALA A 77 -10.06 -3.94 3.56
CA ALA A 77 -9.97 -3.70 2.12
C ALA A 77 -11.14 -2.84 1.60
N TRP A 78 -12.36 -3.03 2.14
CA TRP A 78 -13.53 -2.25 1.78
C TRP A 78 -13.40 -0.80 2.26
N LEU A 79 -13.00 -0.57 3.51
CA LEU A 79 -12.79 0.77 4.09
C LEU A 79 -11.73 1.56 3.32
N LEU A 80 -10.59 0.95 2.99
CA LEU A 80 -9.54 1.57 2.17
C LEU A 80 -10.07 1.97 0.79
N ARG A 81 -10.80 1.07 0.12
CA ARG A 81 -11.36 1.33 -1.22
C ARG A 81 -12.35 2.50 -1.22
N ASN A 82 -13.07 2.72 -0.12
CA ASN A 82 -14.08 3.75 0.01
C ASN A 82 -13.56 5.02 0.71
N GLY A 83 -12.26 5.08 1.03
CA GLY A 83 -11.60 6.27 1.57
C GLY A 83 -11.91 6.56 3.04
N GLU A 84 -12.37 5.56 3.79
CA GLU A 84 -12.69 5.64 5.22
C GLU A 84 -11.42 5.53 6.08
N THR A 85 -10.47 6.46 5.86
CA THR A 85 -9.13 6.43 6.48
C THR A 85 -9.16 6.49 8.00
N GLU A 86 -10.04 7.31 8.58
CA GLU A 86 -10.19 7.41 10.04
C GLU A 86 -10.60 6.07 10.66
N ALA A 87 -11.53 5.36 10.03
CA ALA A 87 -11.95 4.03 10.49
C ALA A 87 -10.82 3.00 10.32
N VAL A 88 -10.03 3.11 9.26
CA VAL A 88 -8.87 2.23 9.06
C VAL A 88 -7.84 2.44 10.16
N GLU A 89 -7.49 3.68 10.48
CA GLU A 89 -6.56 4.00 11.54
C GLU A 89 -7.07 3.56 12.93
N GLU A 90 -8.35 3.79 13.22
CA GLU A 90 -8.96 3.44 14.50
C GLU A 90 -8.98 1.92 14.77
N TYR A 91 -9.32 1.11 13.75
CA TYR A 91 -9.56 -0.33 13.96
C TYR A 91 -8.43 -1.23 13.45
N PHE A 92 -7.56 -0.75 12.57
CA PHE A 92 -6.46 -1.54 11.98
C PHE A 92 -5.07 -0.95 12.24
N GLY A 93 -5.01 0.24 12.86
CA GLY A 93 -3.77 0.96 13.19
C GLY A 93 -3.28 1.86 12.06
N ASP A 94 -2.25 2.65 12.40
CA ASP A 94 -1.65 3.60 11.47
C ASP A 94 -1.25 2.90 10.18
N GLN A 95 -1.81 3.36 9.08
CA GLN A 95 -1.31 2.97 7.77
C GLN A 95 0.07 3.61 7.57
N PRO A 96 1.07 2.86 7.08
CA PRO A 96 2.33 3.49 6.74
C PRO A 96 2.03 4.59 5.70
N GLU A 97 2.38 5.83 6.04
CA GLU A 97 2.34 6.91 5.07
C GLU A 97 3.01 6.40 3.80
N GLU A 98 2.34 6.58 2.67
CA GLU A 98 2.98 6.36 1.39
C GLU A 98 4.18 7.31 1.38
N VAL A 99 5.34 6.76 1.73
CA VAL A 99 6.59 7.48 1.59
C VAL A 99 6.62 7.92 0.15
N ASP A 100 6.47 9.24 -0.07
CA ASP A 100 6.55 9.86 -1.39
C ASP A 100 7.86 9.35 -2.00
N ARG A 101 7.75 8.22 -2.67
CA ARG A 101 8.80 7.70 -3.52
C ARG A 101 8.88 8.60 -4.75
N ARG A 102 9.08 9.89 -4.49
CA ARG A 102 9.84 10.66 -5.47
C ARG A 102 11.02 9.78 -5.71
N ALA A 103 11.10 9.25 -6.90
CA ALA A 103 12.21 8.45 -7.33
C ALA A 103 13.49 9.26 -7.16
N GLY A 104 13.87 9.47 -5.92
CA GLY A 104 15.18 9.84 -5.52
C GLY A 104 16.02 8.72 -6.08
N ARG A 105 16.88 9.05 -7.00
CA ARG A 105 17.95 8.19 -7.47
C ARG A 105 18.38 7.34 -6.28
N PRO A 106 18.32 5.99 -6.35
CA PRO A 106 18.70 5.14 -5.25
C PRO A 106 20.00 5.66 -4.66
N GLU A 107 20.06 5.79 -3.35
CA GLU A 107 21.25 6.27 -2.64
C GLU A 107 22.34 5.24 -2.88
N ILE A 108 23.08 5.44 -3.95
CA ILE A 108 24.21 4.59 -4.33
C ILE A 108 25.39 5.02 -3.47
N GLY A 109 25.39 4.58 -2.21
CA GLY A 109 26.49 4.82 -1.29
C GLY A 109 26.76 6.29 -0.97
N GLY A 110 27.69 6.54 -0.05
CA GLY A 110 28.13 7.89 0.29
C GLY A 110 28.78 8.60 -0.90
N ARG A 111 28.51 9.90 -1.06
CA ARG A 111 29.11 10.73 -2.09
C ARG A 111 30.58 10.96 -1.77
N VAL A 112 31.48 10.50 -2.65
CA VAL A 112 32.91 10.77 -2.59
C VAL A 112 33.30 11.70 -3.72
N THR A 113 34.01 12.77 -3.40
CA THR A 113 34.58 13.69 -4.41
C THR A 113 36.05 13.37 -4.59
N ILE A 114 36.43 13.02 -5.81
CA ILE A 114 37.81 12.72 -6.18
C ILE A 114 38.33 13.82 -7.07
N SER A 115 39.48 14.42 -6.73
CA SER A 115 40.19 15.38 -7.57
C SER A 115 41.25 14.64 -8.38
N LEU A 116 41.11 14.62 -9.68
CA LEU A 116 42.11 14.06 -10.61
C LEU A 116 42.91 15.21 -11.20
N GLY A 117 44.24 15.06 -11.26
CA GLY A 117 45.08 15.98 -12.03
C GLY A 117 44.70 16.01 -13.50
N THR A 118 44.91 17.15 -14.18
CA THR A 118 44.47 17.39 -15.57
C THR A 118 44.92 16.29 -16.55
N GLY A 119 46.12 15.74 -16.39
CA GLY A 119 46.64 14.65 -17.23
C GLY A 119 45.89 13.34 -17.06
N ASN A 120 45.49 13.01 -15.82
CA ASN A 120 44.73 11.81 -15.52
C ASN A 120 43.25 11.96 -15.91
N LEU A 121 42.72 13.16 -15.82
CA LEU A 121 41.35 13.43 -16.25
C LEU A 121 41.15 13.14 -17.75
N GLY A 122 42.10 13.62 -18.60
CA GLY A 122 42.07 13.34 -20.04
C GLY A 122 42.20 11.84 -20.39
N ARG A 123 42.98 11.08 -19.61
CA ARG A 123 43.08 9.63 -19.79
C ARG A 123 41.79 8.91 -19.45
N VAL A 124 41.16 9.29 -18.32
CA VAL A 124 39.86 8.73 -17.89
C VAL A 124 38.80 8.99 -18.95
N ASP A 125 38.79 10.21 -19.53
CA ASP A 125 37.84 10.54 -20.60
C ASP A 125 38.04 9.67 -21.84
N ALA A 126 39.29 9.48 -22.25
CA ALA A 126 39.59 8.64 -23.40
C ALA A 126 39.20 7.17 -23.20
N TRP A 127 39.46 6.62 -22.00
CA TRP A 127 39.09 5.24 -21.68
C TRP A 127 37.58 5.07 -21.55
N ALA A 128 36.87 5.97 -20.87
CA ALA A 128 35.43 5.94 -20.78
C ALA A 128 34.76 6.01 -22.16
N GLN A 129 35.28 6.86 -23.04
CA GLN A 129 34.81 6.96 -24.42
C GLN A 129 35.06 5.68 -25.22
N ALA A 130 36.21 5.06 -25.06
CA ALA A 130 36.55 3.80 -25.73
C ALA A 130 35.64 2.64 -25.29
N GLU A 131 35.21 2.65 -24.05
CA GLU A 131 34.25 1.66 -23.48
C GLU A 131 32.79 2.03 -23.67
N GLY A 132 32.48 3.20 -24.23
CA GLY A 132 31.08 3.68 -24.42
C GLY A 132 30.31 3.96 -23.14
N ILE A 133 31.02 4.27 -22.04
CA ILE A 133 30.43 4.55 -20.74
C ILE A 133 30.73 5.98 -20.29
N SER A 134 30.01 6.47 -19.25
CA SER A 134 30.29 7.78 -18.69
C SER A 134 31.57 7.78 -17.86
N ARG A 135 32.22 8.96 -17.74
CA ARG A 135 33.40 9.17 -16.87
C ARG A 135 33.13 8.68 -15.45
N ALA A 136 31.94 9.03 -14.88
CA ALA A 136 31.54 8.64 -13.54
C ALA A 136 31.45 7.12 -13.39
N GLU A 137 30.92 6.45 -14.38
CA GLU A 137 30.81 4.99 -14.41
C GLU A 137 32.17 4.34 -14.50
N TRP A 138 33.05 4.86 -15.35
CA TRP A 138 34.40 4.36 -15.46
C TRP A 138 35.20 4.47 -14.16
N VAL A 139 35.12 5.65 -13.48
CA VAL A 139 35.76 5.87 -12.18
C VAL A 139 35.19 4.94 -11.11
N ARG A 140 33.88 4.73 -11.08
CA ARG A 140 33.25 3.80 -10.14
C ARG A 140 33.81 2.38 -10.30
N ARG A 141 33.84 1.86 -11.51
CA ARG A 141 34.41 0.54 -11.83
C ARG A 141 35.88 0.42 -11.45
N ALA A 142 36.65 1.46 -11.72
CA ALA A 142 38.08 1.46 -11.35
C ALA A 142 38.27 1.41 -9.82
N VAL A 143 37.44 2.13 -9.05
CA VAL A 143 37.48 2.10 -7.57
C VAL A 143 37.05 0.72 -7.07
N GLU A 144 35.96 0.17 -7.61
CA GLU A 144 35.47 -1.18 -7.24
C GLU A 144 36.53 -2.24 -7.48
N ALA A 145 37.19 -2.20 -8.64
CA ALA A 145 38.29 -3.11 -8.97
C ALA A 145 39.48 -2.97 -8.01
N ALA A 146 39.85 -1.74 -7.65
CA ALA A 146 40.91 -1.49 -6.68
C ALA A 146 40.58 -2.01 -5.27
N VAL A 147 39.36 -1.86 -4.82
CA VAL A 147 38.86 -2.38 -3.53
C VAL A 147 38.93 -3.91 -3.53
N MET A 148 38.46 -4.55 -4.60
CA MET A 148 38.50 -6.01 -4.72
C MET A 148 39.93 -6.55 -4.72
N GLN A 149 40.84 -5.86 -5.41
CA GLN A 149 42.27 -6.25 -5.44
C GLN A 149 42.87 -6.15 -4.02
N HIS A 150 42.65 -5.06 -3.31
CA HIS A 150 43.14 -4.90 -1.93
C HIS A 150 42.58 -5.98 -0.98
N ALA A 151 41.30 -6.29 -1.10
CA ALA A 151 40.69 -7.35 -0.27
C ALA A 151 41.31 -8.73 -0.57
N ALA A 152 41.65 -9.02 -1.83
CA ALA A 152 42.31 -10.25 -2.19
C ALA A 152 43.75 -10.31 -1.66
N ASP A 153 44.48 -9.21 -1.72
CA ASP A 153 45.85 -9.11 -1.21
C ASP A 153 45.90 -9.27 0.32
N GLU A 154 44.94 -8.70 1.04
CA GLU A 154 44.79 -8.89 2.51
C GLU A 154 44.53 -10.35 2.89
N LEU A 155 43.71 -11.06 2.11
CA LEU A 155 43.41 -12.48 2.34
C LEU A 155 44.63 -13.37 2.06
N ALA A 156 45.45 -13.02 1.05
CA ALA A 156 46.65 -13.75 0.72
C ALA A 156 47.80 -13.54 1.72
N ALA A 157 47.78 -12.44 2.47
CA ALA A 157 48.78 -12.09 3.51
C ALA A 157 48.53 -12.71 4.88
N ARG A 158 47.40 -13.42 5.07
CA ARG A 158 47.00 -14.14 6.32
C ARG A 158 47.37 -15.59 6.27
#